data_89b7755006da7ae9a189ff21210d2edb
#
_entry.id   89b7755006da7ae9a189ff21210d2edb
#
_cell.length_a   1.000
_cell.length_b   1.000
_cell.length_c   1.000
_cell.angle_alpha   90.00
_cell.angle_beta   90.00
_cell.angle_gamma   90.00
#
_symmetry.space_group_name_H-M   'P 1'
#
loop_
_entity.id
_entity.type
_entity.pdbx_description
1 polymer ?
#
loop_
_entity_poly.entity_id
_entity_poly.type
_entity_poly.pdbx_seq_one_letter_code
_entity_poly.pdbx_strand_id
1 'polypeptide(L)'
;MDICFLISTYNRQESCQRLVDGLQGLGHIVVVNDGSDYVINGCEQYIHRPHMGRSGYFVIVNLLWSHRGRYKYYMMLPDDFVICESQIKQAVELWESISDPQKICLNLYADRIGCSCWTNFIPIEKETVWHTQWVDMCFLCEDRFFKEVPQISMPFVYRGFGRSSGVGAYISRRLNKKKYNMYQVKESLVDIQEEHHNTQMHRMDNAGTHKRSRRWSSQV
;
A
#
# COMPACT_ATOMS: atom_id res chain seq x y z
N MET A 1 6.06 -15.13 10.90
CA MET A 1 6.37 -15.10 9.45
C MET A 1 7.61 -14.24 9.21
N ASP A 2 8.37 -14.49 8.17
CA ASP A 2 9.51 -13.62 7.77
C ASP A 2 9.00 -12.43 6.95
N ILE A 3 8.30 -11.52 7.63
CA ILE A 3 7.59 -10.38 7.05
C ILE A 3 7.86 -9.09 7.83
N CYS A 4 8.01 -7.98 7.11
CA CYS A 4 8.08 -6.63 7.65
C CYS A 4 6.86 -5.81 7.21
N PHE A 5 6.14 -5.26 8.17
CA PHE A 5 5.03 -4.33 7.95
C PHE A 5 5.56 -2.90 7.93
N LEU A 6 5.28 -2.18 6.85
CA LEU A 6 5.74 -0.81 6.60
C LEU A 6 4.54 0.13 6.65
N ILE A 7 4.44 0.95 7.69
CA ILE A 7 3.26 1.77 7.98
C ILE A 7 3.66 3.24 7.99
N SER A 8 2.92 4.08 7.25
CA SER A 8 3.03 5.53 7.34
C SER A 8 1.84 6.10 8.09
N THR A 9 2.07 7.06 8.99
CA THR A 9 0.99 7.69 9.77
C THR A 9 1.16 9.20 9.88
N TYR A 10 0.03 9.91 9.98
CA TYR A 10 -0.05 11.34 10.28
C TYR A 10 -1.40 11.68 10.93
N ASN A 11 -1.37 12.25 12.14
CA ASN A 11 -2.57 12.66 12.91
C ASN A 11 -3.65 11.58 13.09
N ARG A 12 -3.21 10.29 13.21
CA ARG A 12 -4.09 9.12 13.33
C ARG A 12 -3.58 8.12 14.36
N GLN A 13 -3.29 8.60 15.56
CA GLN A 13 -2.69 7.78 16.61
C GLN A 13 -3.49 6.51 16.90
N GLU A 14 -4.79 6.65 17.16
CA GLU A 14 -5.64 5.51 17.57
C GLU A 14 -5.75 4.45 16.48
N SER A 15 -5.92 4.88 15.24
CA SER A 15 -6.08 3.99 14.09
C SER A 15 -4.76 3.27 13.79
N CYS A 16 -3.63 3.99 13.83
CA CYS A 16 -2.31 3.40 13.67
C CYS A 16 -1.99 2.42 14.80
N GLN A 17 -2.31 2.76 16.06
CA GLN A 17 -2.10 1.87 17.20
C GLN A 17 -2.92 0.59 17.06
N ARG A 18 -4.21 0.66 16.70
CA ARG A 18 -5.03 -0.53 16.44
C ARG A 18 -4.47 -1.43 15.35
N LEU A 19 -3.97 -0.84 14.26
CA LEU A 19 -3.32 -1.62 13.21
C LEU A 19 -2.07 -2.32 13.76
N VAL A 20 -1.21 -1.60 14.49
CA VAL A 20 0.00 -2.15 15.11
C VAL A 20 -0.32 -3.24 16.11
N ASP A 21 -1.33 -3.06 16.97
CA ASP A 21 -1.77 -4.06 17.95
C ASP A 21 -2.24 -5.35 17.25
N GLY A 22 -2.99 -5.24 16.15
CA GLY A 22 -3.42 -6.38 15.34
C GLY A 22 -2.30 -7.14 14.65
N LEU A 23 -1.13 -6.50 14.45
CA LEU A 23 0.03 -7.08 13.79
C LEU A 23 1.06 -7.67 14.78
N GLN A 24 0.86 -7.50 16.10
CA GLN A 24 1.80 -8.01 17.11
C GLN A 24 2.02 -9.52 16.98
N GLY A 25 3.30 -9.92 17.05
CA GLY A 25 3.68 -11.34 16.93
C GLY A 25 3.64 -11.93 15.52
N LEU A 26 3.15 -11.20 14.51
CA LEU A 26 3.04 -11.69 13.12
C LEU A 26 4.30 -11.40 12.30
N GLY A 27 5.07 -10.37 12.64
CA GLY A 27 6.29 -9.97 11.95
C GLY A 27 6.90 -8.72 12.57
N HIS A 28 7.89 -8.14 11.89
CA HIS A 28 8.49 -6.88 12.30
C HIS A 28 7.64 -5.70 11.83
N ILE A 29 7.44 -4.71 12.70
CA ILE A 29 6.57 -3.57 12.43
C ILE A 29 7.40 -2.28 12.46
N VAL A 30 7.39 -1.56 11.35
CA VAL A 30 8.04 -0.26 11.19
C VAL A 30 6.99 0.81 10.91
N VAL A 31 6.98 1.86 11.73
CA VAL A 31 6.08 3.01 11.57
C VAL A 31 6.89 4.26 11.29
N VAL A 32 6.59 4.98 10.22
CA VAL A 32 7.11 6.34 10.00
C VAL A 32 5.97 7.33 10.20
N ASN A 33 6.12 8.16 11.24
CA ASN A 33 5.20 9.23 11.59
C ASN A 33 5.64 10.52 10.90
N ASP A 34 4.80 11.09 10.06
CA ASP A 34 5.07 12.29 9.27
C ASP A 34 4.80 13.57 10.08
N GLY A 35 5.48 13.73 11.21
CA GLY A 35 5.54 14.98 11.99
C GLY A 35 4.51 15.14 13.08
N SER A 36 3.73 14.12 13.42
CA SER A 36 2.79 14.19 14.56
C SER A 36 3.50 13.96 15.89
N ASP A 37 2.95 14.52 16.97
CA ASP A 37 3.54 14.52 18.32
C ASP A 37 3.07 13.32 19.18
N TYR A 38 2.94 12.14 18.60
CA TYR A 38 2.55 10.94 19.33
C TYR A 38 3.48 9.75 19.08
N VAL A 39 3.47 8.83 20.03
CA VAL A 39 4.22 7.58 19.95
C VAL A 39 3.24 6.42 19.74
N ILE A 40 3.63 5.49 18.86
CA ILE A 40 2.96 4.21 18.67
C ILE A 40 3.74 3.14 19.40
N ASN A 41 3.08 2.38 20.25
CA ASN A 41 3.73 1.32 21.03
C ASN A 41 3.82 0.02 20.24
N GLY A 42 4.81 -0.82 20.56
CA GLY A 42 4.93 -2.16 19.97
C GLY A 42 5.52 -2.19 18.56
N CYS A 43 6.19 -1.14 18.10
CA CYS A 43 6.81 -1.09 16.78
C CYS A 43 8.14 -0.32 16.82
N GLU A 44 8.95 -0.48 15.78
CA GLU A 44 10.06 0.42 15.48
C GLU A 44 9.51 1.69 14.85
N GLN A 45 9.57 2.82 15.60
CA GLN A 45 8.98 4.08 15.12
C GLN A 45 10.03 5.13 14.82
N TYR A 46 9.83 5.84 13.71
CA TYR A 46 10.58 7.04 13.31
C TYR A 46 9.63 8.22 13.18
N ILE A 47 9.98 9.34 13.80
CA ILE A 47 9.24 10.61 13.64
C ILE A 47 10.05 11.50 12.71
N HIS A 48 9.48 11.78 11.54
CA HIS A 48 10.08 12.67 10.54
C HIS A 48 9.53 14.09 10.72
N ARG A 49 10.44 15.08 10.85
CA ARG A 49 10.08 16.50 10.95
C ARG A 49 10.91 17.32 9.98
N PRO A 50 10.31 18.36 9.37
CA PRO A 50 8.92 18.79 9.46
C PRO A 50 7.95 17.85 8.73
N HIS A 51 6.64 18.01 8.97
CA HIS A 51 5.60 17.31 8.22
C HIS A 51 5.74 17.54 6.70
N MET A 52 5.85 16.46 5.95
CA MET A 52 6.11 16.51 4.51
C MET A 52 4.83 16.68 3.69
N GLY A 53 3.72 16.27 4.23
CA GLY A 53 2.43 16.31 3.57
C GLY A 53 2.39 15.46 2.30
N ARG A 54 1.34 15.67 1.51
CA ARG A 54 1.08 14.89 0.31
C ARG A 54 2.20 14.99 -0.74
N SER A 55 2.72 16.17 -0.98
CA SER A 55 3.77 16.41 -1.99
C SER A 55 5.13 15.83 -1.60
N GLY A 56 5.37 15.64 -0.30
CA GLY A 56 6.57 15.06 0.26
C GLY A 56 6.42 13.60 0.71
N TYR A 57 5.28 12.98 0.51
CA TYR A 57 5.00 11.60 0.94
C TYR A 57 6.04 10.58 0.45
N PHE A 58 6.65 10.82 -0.70
CA PHE A 58 7.74 9.98 -1.20
C PHE A 58 8.96 9.91 -0.27
N VAL A 59 9.21 10.94 0.56
CA VAL A 59 10.27 10.94 1.58
C VAL A 59 9.94 9.92 2.67
N ILE A 60 8.70 9.93 3.14
CA ILE A 60 8.20 8.98 4.14
C ILE A 60 8.30 7.54 3.63
N VAL A 61 7.92 7.32 2.38
CA VAL A 61 8.04 6.00 1.73
C VAL A 61 9.50 5.55 1.61
N ASN A 62 10.42 6.45 1.27
CA ASN A 62 11.86 6.13 1.23
C ASN A 62 12.42 5.77 2.61
N LEU A 63 11.96 6.41 3.68
CA LEU A 63 12.33 6.05 5.05
C LEU A 63 11.84 4.64 5.41
N LEU A 64 10.60 4.30 5.09
CA LEU A 64 10.07 2.95 5.27
C LEU A 64 10.92 1.92 4.49
N TRP A 65 11.29 2.23 3.26
CA TRP A 65 12.06 1.34 2.39
C TRP A 65 13.55 1.22 2.78
N SER A 66 14.04 2.01 3.73
CA SER A 66 15.38 1.82 4.29
C SER A 66 15.54 0.50 5.05
N HIS A 67 14.42 -0.13 5.43
CA HIS A 67 14.38 -1.45 6.10
C HIS A 67 14.44 -2.65 5.15
N ARG A 68 14.54 -2.43 3.84
CA ARG A 68 14.68 -3.49 2.81
C ARG A 68 15.91 -4.37 3.04
N GLY A 69 15.91 -5.57 2.44
CA GLY A 69 17.03 -6.51 2.46
C GLY A 69 17.16 -7.33 3.75
N ARG A 70 16.15 -7.29 4.64
CA ARG A 70 16.20 -7.98 5.94
C ARG A 70 15.16 -9.10 6.08
N TYR A 71 14.08 -9.06 5.28
CA TYR A 71 12.94 -9.97 5.38
C TYR A 71 12.60 -10.54 4.01
N LYS A 72 11.96 -11.71 4.00
CA LYS A 72 11.47 -12.32 2.75
C LYS A 72 10.33 -11.49 2.14
N TYR A 73 9.39 -11.05 2.98
CA TYR A 73 8.22 -10.28 2.55
C TYR A 73 8.16 -8.91 3.18
N TYR A 74 7.56 -7.99 2.46
CA TYR A 74 7.24 -6.64 2.92
C TYR A 74 5.80 -6.33 2.59
N MET A 75 5.06 -5.83 3.58
CA MET A 75 3.67 -5.42 3.41
C MET A 75 3.55 -3.93 3.71
N MET A 76 3.27 -3.14 2.68
CA MET A 76 2.99 -1.71 2.81
C MET A 76 1.53 -1.53 3.20
N LEU A 77 1.25 -0.85 4.31
CA LEU A 77 -0.09 -0.65 4.85
C LEU A 77 -0.32 0.83 5.20
N PRO A 78 -1.38 1.47 4.72
CA PRO A 78 -1.87 2.73 5.27
C PRO A 78 -2.36 2.56 6.72
N ASP A 79 -2.21 3.60 7.54
CA ASP A 79 -2.58 3.61 8.96
C ASP A 79 -4.08 3.54 9.26
N ASP A 80 -4.91 3.71 8.25
CA ASP A 80 -6.37 3.64 8.31
C ASP A 80 -6.95 2.28 7.84
N PHE A 81 -6.09 1.29 7.60
CA PHE A 81 -6.50 -0.07 7.27
C PHE A 81 -6.45 -0.98 8.50
N VAL A 82 -7.22 -2.06 8.44
CA VAL A 82 -7.11 -3.21 9.33
C VAL A 82 -6.91 -4.47 8.50
N ILE A 83 -6.13 -5.38 9.06
CA ILE A 83 -5.86 -6.69 8.47
C ILE A 83 -5.64 -7.70 9.61
N CYS A 84 -6.18 -8.90 9.48
CA CYS A 84 -5.98 -9.96 10.46
C CYS A 84 -4.96 -11.01 9.98
N GLU A 85 -4.53 -11.88 10.89
CA GLU A 85 -3.55 -12.92 10.61
C GLU A 85 -3.95 -13.84 9.44
N SER A 86 -5.21 -14.24 9.35
CA SER A 86 -5.69 -15.09 8.26
C SER A 86 -5.61 -14.41 6.91
N GLN A 87 -5.92 -13.11 6.83
CA GLN A 87 -5.81 -12.31 5.62
C GLN A 87 -4.33 -12.13 5.20
N ILE A 88 -3.40 -11.96 6.16
CA ILE A 88 -1.97 -11.89 5.89
C ILE A 88 -1.47 -13.22 5.31
N LYS A 89 -1.85 -14.36 5.91
CA LYS A 89 -1.51 -15.69 5.40
C LYS A 89 -2.06 -15.89 3.99
N GLN A 90 -3.31 -15.54 3.75
CA GLN A 90 -3.95 -15.60 2.44
C GLN A 90 -3.21 -14.71 1.40
N ALA A 91 -2.78 -13.51 1.78
CA ALA A 91 -2.01 -12.65 0.90
C ALA A 91 -0.68 -13.29 0.47
N VAL A 92 0.03 -13.94 1.40
CA VAL A 92 1.28 -14.66 1.12
C VAL A 92 1.01 -15.88 0.24
N GLU A 93 -0.01 -16.68 0.54
CA GLU A 93 -0.39 -17.85 -0.26
C GLU A 93 -0.77 -17.46 -1.69
N LEU A 94 -1.57 -16.42 -1.87
CA LEU A 94 -1.92 -15.88 -3.19
C LEU A 94 -0.67 -15.40 -3.93
N TRP A 95 0.22 -14.67 -3.25
CA TRP A 95 1.47 -14.21 -3.85
C TRP A 95 2.34 -15.40 -4.32
N GLU A 96 2.49 -16.41 -3.48
CA GLU A 96 3.28 -17.60 -3.83
C GLU A 96 2.66 -18.40 -4.97
N SER A 97 1.33 -18.46 -5.06
CA SER A 97 0.61 -19.18 -6.13
C SER A 97 0.78 -18.55 -7.52
N ILE A 98 1.16 -17.28 -7.62
CA ILE A 98 1.36 -16.62 -8.91
C ILE A 98 2.66 -17.14 -9.56
N SER A 99 2.51 -17.99 -10.57
CA SER A 99 3.62 -18.58 -11.32
C SER A 99 4.07 -17.65 -12.46
N ASP A 100 4.57 -16.48 -12.11
CA ASP A 100 5.06 -15.47 -13.06
C ASP A 100 6.45 -14.96 -12.63
N PRO A 101 7.51 -15.19 -13.41
CA PRO A 101 8.86 -14.72 -13.08
C PRO A 101 9.00 -13.19 -13.10
N GLN A 102 8.06 -12.48 -13.74
CA GLN A 102 8.02 -11.02 -13.79
C GLN A 102 7.10 -10.42 -12.73
N LYS A 103 6.48 -11.22 -11.84
CA LYS A 103 5.67 -10.70 -10.75
C LYS A 103 6.51 -9.81 -9.83
N ILE A 104 5.96 -8.70 -9.35
CA ILE A 104 6.71 -7.74 -8.56
C ILE A 104 6.00 -7.28 -7.28
N CYS A 105 4.68 -7.16 -7.29
CA CYS A 105 3.86 -6.87 -6.10
C CYS A 105 2.42 -7.35 -6.28
N LEU A 106 1.72 -7.52 -5.14
CA LEU A 106 0.31 -7.86 -5.04
C LEU A 106 -0.40 -6.77 -4.24
N ASN A 107 -1.29 -5.99 -4.88
CA ASN A 107 -2.16 -5.05 -4.20
C ASN A 107 -3.21 -5.80 -3.39
N LEU A 108 -3.42 -5.38 -2.13
CA LEU A 108 -4.29 -6.07 -1.16
C LEU A 108 -5.69 -5.48 -1.07
N TYR A 109 -5.89 -4.30 -1.64
CA TYR A 109 -7.17 -3.60 -1.67
C TYR A 109 -7.76 -3.61 -3.06
N ALA A 110 -8.99 -4.08 -3.20
CA ALA A 110 -9.69 -4.32 -4.48
C ALA A 110 -10.68 -3.20 -4.83
N ASP A 111 -10.36 -1.93 -4.53
CA ASP A 111 -11.27 -0.82 -4.81
C ASP A 111 -11.32 -0.42 -6.29
N ARG A 112 -10.20 -0.63 -7.00
CA ARG A 112 -10.04 -0.23 -8.40
C ARG A 112 -9.33 -1.30 -9.20
N ILE A 113 -10.09 -2.03 -9.96
CA ILE A 113 -9.49 -2.92 -10.96
C ILE A 113 -8.91 -2.05 -12.08
N GLY A 114 -7.58 -1.87 -12.05
CA GLY A 114 -6.84 -1.25 -13.13
C GLY A 114 -7.17 0.20 -13.41
N CYS A 115 -7.39 1.00 -12.38
CA CYS A 115 -7.48 2.44 -12.56
C CYS A 115 -6.13 3.00 -12.98
N SER A 116 -5.75 2.82 -14.23
CA SER A 116 -4.70 3.59 -14.83
C SER A 116 -5.32 4.71 -15.67
N CYS A 117 -5.57 5.84 -15.03
CA CYS A 117 -5.84 7.08 -15.78
C CYS A 117 -4.68 7.48 -16.73
N TRP A 118 -3.62 6.71 -16.75
CA TRP A 118 -2.38 6.94 -17.51
C TRP A 118 -2.12 5.90 -18.59
N THR A 119 -2.80 4.78 -18.58
CA THR A 119 -2.68 3.72 -19.58
C THR A 119 -4.07 3.21 -19.91
N ASN A 120 -4.36 2.94 -21.15
CA ASN A 120 -5.61 2.29 -21.57
C ASN A 120 -5.58 0.77 -21.25
N PHE A 121 -4.88 0.38 -20.19
CA PHE A 121 -4.74 -1.02 -19.83
C PHE A 121 -6.02 -1.52 -19.15
N ILE A 122 -6.60 -2.56 -19.74
CA ILE A 122 -7.72 -3.30 -19.16
C ILE A 122 -7.12 -4.42 -18.31
N PRO A 123 -7.43 -4.51 -17.01
CA PRO A 123 -6.95 -5.60 -16.16
C PRO A 123 -7.33 -6.96 -16.75
N ILE A 124 -6.40 -7.90 -16.67
CA ILE A 124 -6.61 -9.25 -17.16
C ILE A 124 -6.89 -10.15 -15.97
N GLU A 125 -8.03 -10.83 -15.99
CA GLU A 125 -8.37 -11.80 -14.97
C GLU A 125 -7.44 -13.01 -15.06
N LYS A 126 -6.93 -13.44 -13.91
CA LYS A 126 -6.23 -14.70 -13.67
C LYS A 126 -7.08 -15.53 -12.71
N GLU A 127 -6.78 -16.79 -12.51
CA GLU A 127 -7.59 -17.69 -11.68
C GLU A 127 -7.88 -17.13 -10.28
N THR A 128 -6.86 -16.60 -9.61
CA THR A 128 -6.96 -16.14 -8.21
C THR A 128 -6.80 -14.63 -8.03
N VAL A 129 -6.29 -13.90 -9.04
CA VAL A 129 -5.94 -12.48 -8.95
C VAL A 129 -6.24 -11.75 -10.26
N TRP A 130 -6.18 -10.41 -10.23
CA TRP A 130 -6.13 -9.58 -11.42
C TRP A 130 -4.69 -9.23 -11.76
N HIS A 131 -4.29 -9.34 -13.02
CA HIS A 131 -3.08 -8.70 -13.53
C HIS A 131 -3.41 -7.24 -13.84
N THR A 132 -2.66 -6.31 -13.25
CA THR A 132 -2.84 -4.86 -13.37
C THR A 132 -1.54 -4.16 -13.76
N GLN A 133 -1.61 -2.89 -14.12
CA GLN A 133 -0.44 -2.03 -14.34
C GLN A 133 -0.31 -0.94 -13.26
N TRP A 134 -1.00 -1.09 -12.15
CA TRP A 134 -1.02 -0.11 -11.08
C TRP A 134 -0.53 -0.70 -9.76
N VAL A 135 0.22 0.11 -9.01
CA VAL A 135 0.55 -0.15 -7.61
C VAL A 135 -0.22 0.83 -6.75
N ASP A 136 -1.04 0.31 -5.85
CA ASP A 136 -1.55 1.06 -4.73
C ASP A 136 -0.53 1.06 -3.58
N MET A 137 -0.69 1.93 -2.57
CA MET A 137 0.20 1.96 -1.41
C MET A 137 -0.23 0.96 -0.31
N CYS A 138 -1.06 -0.01 -0.66
CA CYS A 138 -1.46 -1.16 0.14
C CYS A 138 -1.11 -2.44 -0.63
N PHE A 139 0.11 -2.96 -0.45
CA PHE A 139 0.59 -4.10 -1.24
C PHE A 139 1.57 -4.98 -0.48
N LEU A 140 1.68 -6.23 -0.92
CA LEU A 140 2.70 -7.21 -0.56
C LEU A 140 3.76 -7.30 -1.66
N CYS A 141 5.03 -7.39 -1.28
CA CYS A 141 6.14 -7.61 -2.21
C CYS A 141 7.31 -8.36 -1.54
N GLU A 142 8.29 -8.74 -2.34
CA GLU A 142 9.60 -9.25 -1.90
C GLU A 142 10.70 -8.19 -2.10
N ASP A 143 11.90 -8.47 -1.59
CA ASP A 143 13.07 -7.56 -1.67
C ASP A 143 13.42 -7.14 -3.11
N ARG A 144 13.08 -7.96 -4.11
CA ARG A 144 13.22 -7.62 -5.53
C ARG A 144 12.55 -6.31 -5.90
N PHE A 145 11.37 -6.01 -5.30
CA PHE A 145 10.65 -4.76 -5.54
C PHE A 145 11.54 -3.54 -5.26
N PHE A 146 12.25 -3.54 -4.14
CA PHE A 146 13.10 -2.42 -3.75
C PHE A 146 14.39 -2.32 -4.58
N LYS A 147 14.87 -3.44 -5.14
CA LYS A 147 15.99 -3.42 -6.11
C LYS A 147 15.57 -2.73 -7.41
N GLU A 148 14.32 -2.93 -7.84
CA GLU A 148 13.78 -2.35 -9.05
C GLU A 148 13.33 -0.89 -8.86
N VAL A 149 12.90 -0.53 -7.66
CA VAL A 149 12.51 0.84 -7.27
C VAL A 149 13.29 1.24 -6.00
N PRO A 150 14.64 1.38 -6.08
CA PRO A 150 15.48 1.51 -4.88
C PRO A 150 15.25 2.81 -4.11
N GLN A 151 14.86 3.86 -4.79
CA GLN A 151 14.56 5.17 -4.22
C GLN A 151 13.54 5.90 -5.10
N ILE A 152 12.59 6.54 -4.45
CA ILE A 152 11.63 7.40 -5.12
C ILE A 152 12.21 8.82 -5.13
N SER A 153 12.51 9.31 -6.34
CA SER A 153 12.86 10.71 -6.57
C SER A 153 11.79 11.29 -7.48
N MET A 154 10.82 11.98 -6.89
CA MET A 154 9.68 12.48 -7.66
C MET A 154 10.00 13.83 -8.29
N PRO A 155 9.97 13.93 -9.63
CA PRO A 155 9.97 15.21 -10.31
C PRO A 155 8.82 16.10 -9.80
N PHE A 156 9.01 17.40 -9.80
CA PHE A 156 8.01 18.38 -9.34
C PHE A 156 6.64 18.17 -9.98
N VAL A 157 6.60 17.78 -11.25
CA VAL A 157 5.37 17.48 -12.01
C VAL A 157 4.50 16.37 -11.40
N TYR A 158 5.07 15.49 -10.57
CA TYR A 158 4.32 14.43 -9.88
C TYR A 158 3.94 14.81 -8.44
N ARG A 159 4.54 15.87 -7.89
CA ARG A 159 4.35 16.24 -6.50
C ARG A 159 3.00 16.90 -6.29
N GLY A 160 2.04 16.13 -5.76
CA GLY A 160 0.76 16.69 -5.33
C GLY A 160 -0.14 17.20 -6.46
N PHE A 161 0.01 16.70 -7.68
CA PHE A 161 -0.91 17.03 -8.76
C PHE A 161 -2.28 16.42 -8.45
N GLY A 162 -3.26 17.28 -8.22
CA GLY A 162 -4.61 16.87 -7.85
C GLY A 162 -4.69 16.27 -6.43
N ARG A 163 -5.39 15.16 -6.30
CA ARG A 163 -5.80 14.53 -5.02
C ARG A 163 -4.85 13.42 -4.56
N SER A 164 -3.82 13.07 -5.32
CA SER A 164 -2.88 11.97 -5.04
C SER A 164 -1.50 12.49 -4.70
N SER A 165 -0.73 11.73 -3.91
CA SER A 165 0.71 11.94 -3.71
C SER A 165 1.52 11.69 -4.98
N GLY A 166 0.97 10.96 -5.94
CA GLY A 166 1.63 10.55 -7.17
C GLY A 166 2.64 9.40 -6.99
N VAL A 167 2.88 8.92 -5.77
CA VAL A 167 3.89 7.87 -5.49
C VAL A 167 3.54 6.57 -6.20
N GLY A 168 2.31 6.09 -6.07
CA GLY A 168 1.86 4.88 -6.77
C GLY A 168 2.00 4.99 -8.30
N ALA A 169 1.63 6.15 -8.87
CA ALA A 169 1.80 6.41 -10.31
C ALA A 169 3.26 6.38 -10.75
N TYR A 170 4.16 6.98 -9.96
CA TYR A 170 5.60 6.96 -10.23
C TYR A 170 6.15 5.54 -10.22
N ILE A 171 5.83 4.75 -9.19
CA ILE A 171 6.23 3.35 -9.05
C ILE A 171 5.72 2.54 -10.25
N SER A 172 4.42 2.63 -10.52
CA SER A 172 3.75 1.89 -11.60
C SER A 172 4.41 2.13 -12.96
N ARG A 173 4.68 3.40 -13.29
CA ARG A 173 5.37 3.75 -14.54
C ARG A 173 6.77 3.15 -14.63
N ARG A 174 7.52 3.16 -13.52
CA ARG A 174 8.88 2.61 -13.48
C ARG A 174 8.87 1.11 -13.69
N LEU A 175 7.96 0.40 -13.01
CA LEU A 175 7.82 -1.05 -13.12
C LEU A 175 7.32 -1.47 -14.52
N ASN A 176 6.32 -0.78 -15.06
CA ASN A 176 5.82 -1.02 -16.42
C ASN A 176 6.90 -0.80 -17.48
N LYS A 177 7.73 0.25 -17.36
CA LYS A 177 8.87 0.47 -18.27
C LYS A 177 9.86 -0.69 -18.25
N LYS A 178 10.00 -1.36 -17.10
CA LYS A 178 10.87 -2.53 -16.93
C LYS A 178 10.15 -3.86 -17.22
N LYS A 179 8.89 -3.80 -17.67
CA LYS A 179 8.06 -4.98 -18.00
C LYS A 179 7.79 -5.92 -16.82
N TYR A 180 7.69 -5.37 -15.61
CA TYR A 180 7.23 -6.12 -14.45
C TYR A 180 5.71 -6.18 -14.40
N ASN A 181 5.19 -7.30 -13.91
CA ASN A 181 3.77 -7.55 -13.75
C ASN A 181 3.33 -7.29 -12.29
N MET A 182 2.35 -6.44 -12.14
CA MET A 182 1.71 -6.13 -10.86
C MET A 182 0.37 -6.88 -10.79
N TYR A 183 0.02 -7.32 -9.60
CA TYR A 183 -1.19 -8.08 -9.38
C TYR A 183 -2.07 -7.39 -8.33
N GLN A 184 -3.34 -7.75 -8.30
CA GLN A 184 -4.33 -7.27 -7.34
C GLN A 184 -5.22 -8.43 -6.93
N VAL A 185 -5.57 -8.50 -5.65
CA VAL A 185 -6.55 -9.45 -5.14
C VAL A 185 -7.92 -9.22 -5.77
N LYS A 186 -8.73 -10.28 -5.92
CA LYS A 186 -10.11 -10.17 -6.44
C LYS A 186 -11.05 -9.57 -5.40
N GLU A 187 -10.84 -9.92 -4.14
CA GLU A 187 -11.55 -9.39 -2.98
C GLU A 187 -10.54 -8.77 -2.04
N SER A 188 -10.88 -7.64 -1.43
CA SER A 188 -9.99 -6.94 -0.51
C SER A 188 -9.61 -7.82 0.67
N LEU A 189 -8.32 -7.93 0.93
CA LEU A 189 -7.75 -8.59 2.12
C LEU A 189 -7.51 -7.61 3.27
N VAL A 190 -7.94 -6.37 3.11
CA VAL A 190 -7.85 -5.29 4.10
C VAL A 190 -9.17 -4.55 4.11
N ASP A 191 -9.53 -4.02 5.28
CA ASP A 191 -10.69 -3.16 5.46
C ASP A 191 -10.26 -1.76 5.90
N ILE A 192 -11.01 -0.73 5.50
CA ILE A 192 -10.77 0.65 5.95
C ILE A 192 -11.51 0.84 7.28
N GLN A 193 -10.82 1.39 8.28
CA GLN A 193 -11.41 1.73 9.56
C GLN A 193 -12.50 2.81 9.40
N GLU A 194 -13.71 2.56 9.89
CA GLU A 194 -14.89 3.39 9.61
C GLU A 194 -14.76 4.84 10.10
N GLU A 195 -14.00 5.08 11.17
CA GLU A 195 -13.78 6.40 11.76
C GLU A 195 -13.07 7.38 10.83
N HIS A 196 -12.42 6.89 9.78
CA HIS A 196 -11.59 7.69 8.88
C HIS A 196 -12.22 8.01 7.53
N HIS A 197 -13.48 7.62 7.30
CA HIS A 197 -14.23 8.02 6.11
C HIS A 197 -14.33 9.55 5.91
N ASN A 198 -13.98 10.34 6.94
CA ASN A 198 -14.05 11.79 6.97
C ASN A 198 -12.68 12.51 6.87
N THR A 199 -11.56 11.81 6.66
CA THR A 199 -10.27 12.47 6.50
C THR A 199 -10.18 13.20 5.16
N GLN A 200 -9.30 14.20 5.05
CA GLN A 200 -9.20 15.00 3.83
C GLN A 200 -8.87 14.18 2.57
N MET A 201 -8.18 13.05 2.70
CA MET A 201 -7.94 12.14 1.58
C MET A 201 -9.25 11.44 1.15
N HIS A 202 -10.09 11.05 2.10
CA HIS A 202 -11.38 10.41 1.84
C HIS A 202 -12.51 11.41 1.52
N ARG A 203 -12.45 12.67 2.04
CA ARG A 203 -13.41 13.72 1.65
C ARG A 203 -13.41 14.02 0.16
N MET A 204 -12.35 13.68 -0.52
CA MET A 204 -12.26 13.92 -1.96
C MET A 204 -12.82 12.77 -2.80
N ASP A 205 -13.00 11.60 -2.20
CA ASP A 205 -13.67 10.45 -2.81
C ASP A 205 -15.19 10.42 -2.54
N ASN A 206 -15.78 11.56 -2.10
CA ASN A 206 -17.22 11.73 -1.86
C ASN A 206 -18.13 11.36 -3.06
N ALA A 207 -17.57 10.97 -4.17
CA ALA A 207 -18.28 10.44 -5.32
C ALA A 207 -18.59 8.93 -5.21
N GLY A 208 -18.49 8.33 -4.04
CA GLY A 208 -19.03 6.97 -3.80
C GLY A 208 -18.14 5.81 -4.24
N THR A 209 -16.83 6.00 -4.34
CA THR A 209 -15.89 4.89 -4.64
C THR A 209 -15.90 3.82 -3.54
N HIS A 210 -15.98 4.20 -2.25
CA HIS A 210 -16.14 3.22 -1.16
C HIS A 210 -17.49 2.49 -1.17
N LYS A 211 -18.57 3.14 -1.62
CA LYS A 211 -19.85 2.46 -1.84
C LYS A 211 -19.81 1.50 -3.02
N ARG A 212 -18.88 1.69 -3.97
CA ARG A 212 -18.71 0.80 -5.11
C ARG A 212 -17.91 -0.45 -4.77
N SER A 213 -16.87 -0.36 -3.92
CA SER A 213 -16.13 -1.55 -3.50
C SER A 213 -17.02 -2.56 -2.76
N ARG A 214 -17.89 -2.09 -1.86
CA ARG A 214 -18.88 -2.94 -1.19
C ARG A 214 -19.96 -3.51 -2.15
N ARG A 215 -20.21 -2.87 -3.30
CA ARG A 215 -21.16 -3.39 -4.32
C ARG A 215 -20.52 -4.43 -5.23
N TRP A 216 -19.21 -4.43 -5.41
CA TRP A 216 -18.53 -5.40 -6.26
C TRP A 216 -18.36 -6.76 -5.57
N SER A 217 -18.14 -6.80 -4.26
CA SER A 217 -18.11 -8.03 -3.47
C SER A 217 -19.46 -8.76 -3.37
N SER A 218 -20.56 -8.10 -3.79
CA SER A 218 -21.92 -8.67 -3.75
C SER A 218 -22.53 -8.98 -5.13
N GLN A 219 -21.77 -8.84 -6.24
CA GLN A 219 -22.28 -9.01 -7.60
C GLN A 219 -21.41 -9.89 -8.51
N VAL A 220 -20.48 -10.69 -7.93
CA VAL A 220 -19.79 -11.74 -8.69
C VAL A 220 -20.10 -13.09 -8.10
#